data_0fab947536ab8eba3d638ba605291437
#
_entry.id   0fab947536ab8eba3d638ba605291437
#
_cell.length_a   1.000
_cell.length_b   1.000
_cell.length_c   1.000
_cell.angle_alpha   90.00
_cell.angle_beta   90.00
_cell.angle_gamma   90.00
#
_symmetry.space_group_name_H-M   'P 1'
#
loop_
_entity.id
_entity.type
_entity.pdbx_description
1 polymer ?
#
loop_
_entity_poly.entity_id
_entity_poly.type
_entity_poly.pdbx_seq_one_letter_code
_entity_poly.pdbx_strand_id
1 'polypeptide(L)'
;MKALSKQFPVLNPVASIEDMQRHLRGDRERFGCLAGWKFFYLDWHLQLWRCHNWDRPLCDIREFDGTQRVRDGCTACMIDCYRDDSVMQHVGVAVSDGMRAAAQGDVREAWNHWADRRNLVSAGAAIRTATAWLRVP
;
A
#
# COMPACT_ATOMS: atom_id res chain seq x y z
N MET A 1 15.65 -4.16 -14.39
CA MET A 1 14.62 -4.94 -13.62
C MET A 1 13.76 -5.81 -14.53
N LYS A 2 13.05 -5.30 -15.56
CA LYS A 2 12.22 -6.14 -16.47
C LYS A 2 12.99 -7.28 -17.18
N ALA A 3 14.28 -7.10 -17.48
CA ALA A 3 15.11 -8.16 -18.06
C ALA A 3 15.51 -9.21 -17.01
N LEU A 4 15.77 -8.78 -15.78
CA LEU A 4 16.17 -9.66 -14.67
C LEU A 4 14.98 -10.51 -14.16
N SER A 5 13.75 -10.00 -14.20
CA SER A 5 12.57 -10.76 -13.79
C SER A 5 12.25 -11.96 -14.71
N LYS A 6 12.89 -12.06 -15.88
CA LYS A 6 12.82 -13.24 -16.73
C LYS A 6 13.80 -14.35 -16.31
N GLN A 7 14.84 -14.00 -15.58
CA GLN A 7 15.91 -14.91 -15.15
C GLN A 7 15.81 -15.26 -13.66
N PHE A 8 15.26 -14.36 -12.86
CA PHE A 8 15.14 -14.51 -11.41
C PHE A 8 13.71 -14.23 -10.95
N PRO A 9 13.22 -14.93 -9.91
CA PRO A 9 11.92 -14.66 -9.33
C PRO A 9 11.95 -13.33 -8.57
N VAL A 10 11.56 -12.23 -9.24
CA VAL A 10 11.38 -10.92 -8.61
C VAL A 10 9.94 -10.83 -8.13
N LEU A 11 9.75 -10.82 -6.82
CA LEU A 11 8.44 -10.84 -6.18
C LEU A 11 7.81 -9.44 -6.03
N ASN A 12 8.63 -8.39 -6.15
CA ASN A 12 8.13 -7.02 -6.07
C ASN A 12 7.12 -6.73 -7.19
N PRO A 13 5.98 -6.14 -6.89
CA PRO A 13 5.00 -5.75 -7.90
C PRO A 13 5.63 -4.80 -8.94
N VAL A 14 5.42 -5.07 -10.22
CA VAL A 14 5.94 -4.20 -11.30
C VAL A 14 5.46 -2.76 -11.14
N ALA A 15 4.23 -2.57 -10.68
CA ALA A 15 3.65 -1.26 -10.43
C ALA A 15 4.39 -0.49 -9.31
N SER A 16 4.89 -1.18 -8.28
CA SER A 16 5.71 -0.58 -7.23
C SER A 16 7.06 -0.13 -7.78
N ILE A 17 7.71 -0.99 -8.59
CA ILE A 17 8.97 -0.66 -9.26
C ILE A 17 8.80 0.57 -10.19
N GLU A 18 7.69 0.65 -10.91
CA GLU A 18 7.37 1.80 -11.76
C GLU A 18 7.15 3.07 -10.95
N ASP A 19 6.52 2.99 -9.78
CA ASP A 19 6.35 4.12 -8.87
C ASP A 19 7.68 4.56 -8.23
N MET A 20 8.58 3.62 -7.90
CA MET A 20 9.96 3.95 -7.48
C MET A 20 10.71 4.73 -8.59
N GLN A 21 10.56 4.31 -9.85
CA GLN A 21 11.17 5.01 -10.99
C GLN A 21 10.58 6.42 -11.18
N ARG A 22 9.29 6.60 -10.94
CA ARG A 22 8.64 7.93 -10.95
C ARG A 22 9.21 8.82 -9.86
N HIS A 23 9.27 8.31 -8.64
CA HIS A 23 9.84 9.02 -7.49
C HIS A 23 11.27 9.51 -7.77
N LEU A 24 12.14 8.64 -8.30
CA LEU A 24 13.52 8.98 -8.63
C LEU A 24 13.64 10.07 -9.72
N ARG A 25 12.63 10.24 -10.55
CA ARG A 25 12.55 11.30 -11.58
C ARG A 25 11.87 12.57 -11.08
N GLY A 26 11.36 12.57 -9.84
CA GLY A 26 10.55 13.67 -9.32
C GLY A 26 9.12 13.70 -9.86
N ASP A 27 8.68 12.63 -10.53
CA ASP A 27 7.30 12.50 -10.99
C ASP A 27 6.39 12.05 -9.83
N ARG A 28 5.11 12.38 -9.92
CA ARG A 28 4.11 11.94 -8.92
C ARG A 28 3.87 10.44 -9.03
N GLU A 29 3.92 9.74 -7.90
CA GLU A 29 3.56 8.33 -7.79
C GLU A 29 2.04 8.13 -7.99
N ARG A 30 1.67 6.92 -8.42
CA ARG A 30 0.27 6.53 -8.60
C ARG A 30 -0.39 6.13 -7.28
N PHE A 31 0.37 5.49 -6.39
CA PHE A 31 -0.13 4.96 -5.14
C PHE A 31 0.47 5.71 -3.96
N GLY A 32 -0.39 6.20 -3.07
CA GLY A 32 0.02 6.71 -1.76
C GLY A 32 0.38 5.57 -0.81
N CYS A 33 1.30 5.82 0.12
CA CYS A 33 1.68 4.85 1.15
C CYS A 33 0.51 4.61 2.12
N LEU A 34 0.27 3.35 2.46
CA LEU A 34 -0.75 2.93 3.43
C LEU A 34 -0.19 2.67 4.83
N ALA A 35 1.12 2.90 5.04
CA ALA A 35 1.74 2.80 6.36
C ALA A 35 1.11 3.80 7.35
N GLY A 36 0.87 3.35 8.56
CA GLY A 36 0.12 4.10 9.57
C GLY A 36 -1.40 3.99 9.43
N TRP A 37 -1.89 3.40 8.33
CA TRP A 37 -3.32 3.15 8.11
C TRP A 37 -3.67 1.66 8.11
N LYS A 38 -3.00 0.87 7.29
CA LYS A 38 -3.28 -0.57 7.12
C LYS A 38 -2.19 -1.45 7.71
N PHE A 39 -0.98 -0.98 7.78
CA PHE A 39 0.15 -1.68 8.39
C PHE A 39 1.05 -0.69 9.14
N PHE A 40 1.77 -1.21 10.11
CA PHE A 40 2.53 -0.45 11.09
C PHE A 40 3.88 -1.14 11.31
N TYR A 41 4.83 -0.41 11.86
CA TYR A 41 6.05 -0.97 12.41
C TYR A 41 5.91 -1.04 13.94
N LEU A 42 6.22 -2.19 14.51
CA LEU A 42 6.26 -2.40 15.95
C LEU A 42 7.73 -2.62 16.36
N ASP A 43 8.21 -1.83 17.30
CA ASP A 43 9.57 -1.97 17.81
C ASP A 43 9.65 -2.91 19.03
N TRP A 44 10.88 -3.15 19.50
CA TRP A 44 11.16 -4.03 20.65
C TRP A 44 10.63 -3.50 21.98
N HIS A 45 10.30 -2.21 22.05
CA HIS A 45 9.70 -1.58 23.23
C HIS A 45 8.18 -1.57 23.18
N LEU A 46 7.59 -2.31 22.22
CA LEU A 46 6.14 -2.38 21.98
C LEU A 46 5.53 -1.02 21.57
N GLN A 47 6.38 -0.11 21.05
CA GLN A 47 5.89 1.13 20.50
C GLN A 47 5.45 0.91 19.04
N LEU A 48 4.25 1.36 18.72
CA LEU A 48 3.67 1.30 17.40
C LEU A 48 4.05 2.55 16.61
N TRP A 49 4.67 2.35 15.46
CA TRP A 49 5.13 3.42 14.58
C TRP A 49 4.35 3.38 13.28
N ARG A 50 4.16 4.54 12.67
CA ARG A 50 3.66 4.63 11.31
C ARG A 50 4.54 3.86 10.33
N CYS A 51 5.81 4.14 10.33
CA CYS A 51 6.86 3.50 9.51
C CYS A 51 8.23 3.81 10.11
N HIS A 52 9.30 3.25 9.53
CA HIS A 52 10.68 3.46 9.98
C HIS A 52 11.20 4.91 9.84
N ASN A 53 10.60 5.70 8.94
CA ASN A 53 11.01 7.10 8.71
C ASN A 53 10.19 8.11 9.52
N TRP A 54 9.32 7.63 10.40
CA TRP A 54 8.54 8.51 11.26
C TRP A 54 9.36 8.91 12.48
N ASP A 55 9.23 10.15 12.93
CA ASP A 55 10.07 10.76 13.97
C ASP A 55 9.65 10.41 15.40
N ARG A 56 8.45 9.84 15.58
CA ARG A 56 7.90 9.46 16.89
C ARG A 56 6.93 8.29 16.77
N PRO A 57 6.78 7.47 17.83
CA PRO A 57 5.75 6.44 17.86
C PRO A 57 4.34 7.06 17.83
N LEU A 58 3.39 6.30 17.32
CA LEU A 58 1.97 6.64 17.38
C LEU A 58 1.43 6.44 18.80
N CYS A 59 1.73 5.30 19.40
CA CYS A 59 1.34 4.92 20.76
C CYS A 59 2.06 3.63 21.20
N ASP A 60 1.89 3.23 22.45
CA ASP A 60 2.14 1.85 22.88
C ASP A 60 1.07 0.93 22.24
N ILE A 61 1.47 -0.26 21.79
CA ILE A 61 0.54 -1.20 21.13
C ILE A 61 -0.67 -1.56 22.01
N ARG A 62 -0.49 -1.56 23.32
CA ARG A 62 -1.56 -1.86 24.29
C ARG A 62 -2.63 -0.77 24.35
N GLU A 63 -2.29 0.44 23.91
CA GLU A 63 -3.18 1.62 23.87
C GLU A 63 -3.80 1.85 22.49
N PHE A 64 -3.45 1.00 21.51
CA PHE A 64 -3.94 1.18 20.16
C PHE A 64 -5.42 0.83 20.04
N ASP A 65 -6.24 1.82 19.73
CA ASP A 65 -7.70 1.68 19.50
C ASP A 65 -8.13 2.03 18.06
N GLY A 66 -7.18 2.38 17.21
CA GLY A 66 -7.41 2.75 15.82
C GLY A 66 -7.62 4.25 15.56
N THR A 67 -7.78 5.08 16.58
CA THR A 67 -7.87 6.56 16.44
C THR A 67 -6.52 7.15 16.04
N GLN A 68 -5.41 6.47 16.38
CA GLN A 68 -4.04 6.88 16.04
C GLN A 68 -3.67 6.59 14.58
N ARG A 69 -4.57 6.01 13.79
CA ARG A 69 -4.32 5.74 12.37
C ARG A 69 -4.12 7.02 11.57
N VAL A 70 -3.10 7.01 10.72
CA VAL A 70 -2.75 8.12 9.83
C VAL A 70 -2.99 7.72 8.39
N ARG A 71 -3.83 8.47 7.68
CA ARG A 71 -4.11 8.26 6.26
C ARG A 71 -3.94 9.56 5.48
N ASP A 72 -2.75 9.84 5.04
CA ASP A 72 -2.39 11.07 4.32
C ASP A 72 -1.89 10.83 2.89
N GLY A 73 -1.81 9.57 2.45
CA GLY A 73 -1.33 9.22 1.13
C GLY A 73 0.14 9.59 0.90
N CYS A 74 0.97 9.48 1.95
CA CYS A 74 2.38 9.85 1.94
C CYS A 74 3.13 9.29 0.73
N THR A 75 3.98 10.11 0.13
CA THR A 75 4.90 9.77 -0.99
C THR A 75 6.33 10.19 -0.70
N ALA A 76 6.68 10.41 0.57
CA ALA A 76 7.98 10.96 0.97
C ALA A 76 9.17 9.99 0.78
N CYS A 77 8.91 8.69 0.61
CA CYS A 77 9.97 7.69 0.43
C CYS A 77 9.50 6.51 -0.42
N MET A 78 10.46 5.68 -0.85
CA MET A 78 10.22 4.46 -1.63
C MET A 78 10.76 3.21 -0.95
N ILE A 79 10.53 3.07 0.36
CA ILE A 79 10.83 1.84 1.08
C ILE A 79 9.88 0.75 0.59
N ASP A 80 10.41 -0.28 -0.04
CA ASP A 80 9.69 -1.33 -0.76
C ASP A 80 8.71 -2.11 0.13
N CYS A 81 9.08 -2.47 1.37
CA CYS A 81 8.20 -3.16 2.30
C CYS A 81 6.90 -2.41 2.63
N TYR A 82 6.88 -1.08 2.47
CA TYR A 82 5.66 -0.29 2.62
C TYR A 82 4.98 0.00 1.28
N ARG A 83 5.77 0.13 0.21
CA ARG A 83 5.24 0.50 -1.10
C ARG A 83 4.62 -0.68 -1.83
N ASP A 84 5.24 -1.85 -1.75
CA ASP A 84 4.71 -3.08 -2.34
C ASP A 84 3.35 -3.43 -1.75
N ASP A 85 3.24 -3.42 -0.42
CA ASP A 85 1.98 -3.65 0.27
C ASP A 85 0.93 -2.58 -0.06
N SER A 86 1.33 -1.32 -0.17
CA SER A 86 0.41 -0.24 -0.55
C SER A 86 -0.18 -0.44 -1.95
N VAL A 87 0.62 -0.90 -2.89
CA VAL A 87 0.16 -1.23 -4.25
C VAL A 87 -0.78 -2.43 -4.23
N MET A 88 -0.40 -3.51 -3.54
CA MET A 88 -1.21 -4.75 -3.53
C MET A 88 -2.53 -4.59 -2.77
N GLN A 89 -2.55 -3.82 -1.69
CA GLN A 89 -3.74 -3.64 -0.86
C GLN A 89 -4.67 -2.53 -1.37
N HIS A 90 -4.25 -1.73 -2.35
CA HIS A 90 -5.03 -0.57 -2.83
C HIS A 90 -6.46 -0.96 -3.24
N VAL A 91 -6.62 -2.01 -4.04
CA VAL A 91 -7.95 -2.46 -4.48
C VAL A 91 -8.84 -2.90 -3.30
N GLY A 92 -8.29 -3.61 -2.32
CA GLY A 92 -9.04 -4.00 -1.13
C GLY A 92 -9.49 -2.79 -0.29
N VAL A 93 -8.62 -1.79 -0.19
CA VAL A 93 -8.96 -0.52 0.46
C VAL A 93 -10.06 0.22 -0.30
N ALA A 94 -9.95 0.32 -1.63
CA ALA A 94 -10.96 0.97 -2.46
C ALA A 94 -12.33 0.28 -2.36
N VAL A 95 -12.36 -1.04 -2.35
CA VAL A 95 -13.61 -1.80 -2.13
C VAL A 95 -14.21 -1.51 -0.76
N SER A 96 -13.40 -1.57 0.30
CA SER A 96 -13.86 -1.32 1.68
C SER A 96 -14.38 0.11 1.87
N ASP A 97 -13.67 1.10 1.31
CA ASP A 97 -14.07 2.50 1.42
C ASP A 97 -15.34 2.78 0.61
N GLY A 98 -15.44 2.20 -0.59
CA GLY A 98 -16.64 2.30 -1.41
C GLY A 98 -17.87 1.67 -0.73
N MET A 99 -17.73 0.51 -0.10
CA MET A 99 -18.82 -0.10 0.67
C MET A 99 -19.23 0.78 1.86
N ARG A 100 -18.29 1.41 2.54
CA ARG A 100 -18.57 2.32 3.65
C ARG A 100 -19.31 3.56 3.17
N ALA A 101 -18.88 4.17 2.07
CA ALA A 101 -19.55 5.32 1.47
C ALA A 101 -20.98 4.96 1.03
N ALA A 102 -21.17 3.82 0.39
CA ALA A 102 -22.50 3.32 0.01
C ALA A 102 -23.41 3.11 1.21
N ALA A 103 -22.91 2.54 2.30
CA ALA A 103 -23.67 2.36 3.54
C ALA A 103 -24.06 3.69 4.21
N GLN A 104 -23.31 4.75 3.97
CA GLN A 104 -23.60 6.11 4.42
C GLN A 104 -24.51 6.89 3.44
N GLY A 105 -24.93 6.26 2.33
CA GLY A 105 -25.77 6.88 1.31
C GLY A 105 -25.00 7.71 0.27
N ASP A 106 -23.68 7.78 0.35
CA ASP A 106 -22.87 8.49 -0.63
C ASP A 106 -22.48 7.58 -1.81
N VAL A 107 -23.46 7.40 -2.71
CA VAL A 107 -23.29 6.57 -3.92
C VAL A 107 -22.23 7.14 -4.86
N ARG A 108 -22.07 8.46 -4.92
CA ARG A 108 -21.08 9.11 -5.78
C ARG A 108 -19.67 8.80 -5.31
N GLU A 109 -19.42 8.94 -4.02
CA GLU A 109 -18.11 8.62 -3.44
C GLU A 109 -17.82 7.13 -3.52
N ALA A 110 -18.81 6.27 -3.29
CA ALA A 110 -18.68 4.83 -3.49
C ALA A 110 -18.21 4.49 -4.91
N TRP A 111 -18.84 5.12 -5.90
CA TRP A 111 -18.47 4.93 -7.31
C TRP A 111 -17.06 5.42 -7.60
N ASN A 112 -16.63 6.57 -7.07
CA ASN A 112 -15.29 7.11 -7.23
C ASN A 112 -14.23 6.11 -6.75
N HIS A 113 -14.46 5.44 -5.60
CA HIS A 113 -13.57 4.41 -5.09
C HIS A 113 -13.52 3.19 -6.01
N TRP A 114 -14.65 2.69 -6.48
CA TRP A 114 -14.69 1.46 -7.29
C TRP A 114 -14.23 1.67 -8.73
N ALA A 115 -14.53 2.82 -9.32
CA ALA A 115 -14.14 3.14 -10.70
C ALA A 115 -12.68 3.61 -10.87
N ASP A 116 -11.90 3.69 -9.80
CA ASP A 116 -10.51 4.09 -9.85
C ASP A 116 -9.69 3.09 -10.69
N ARG A 117 -9.07 3.57 -11.76
CA ARG A 117 -8.24 2.74 -12.66
C ARG A 117 -7.05 2.08 -11.95
N ARG A 118 -6.60 2.64 -10.84
CA ARG A 118 -5.55 2.06 -10.01
C ARG A 118 -5.96 0.69 -9.44
N ASN A 119 -7.25 0.45 -9.27
CA ASN A 119 -7.76 -0.85 -8.80
C ASN A 119 -7.37 -1.99 -9.73
N LEU A 120 -7.42 -1.78 -11.06
CA LEU A 120 -7.02 -2.80 -12.04
C LEU A 120 -5.52 -3.08 -11.96
N VAL A 121 -4.70 -2.05 -11.77
CA VAL A 121 -3.25 -2.19 -11.61
C VAL A 121 -2.92 -2.94 -10.31
N SER A 122 -3.57 -2.57 -9.21
CA SER A 122 -3.42 -3.21 -7.90
C SER A 122 -3.85 -4.67 -7.93
N ALA A 123 -5.02 -4.98 -8.45
CA ALA A 123 -5.51 -6.36 -8.59
C ALA A 123 -4.56 -7.21 -9.44
N GLY A 124 -4.11 -6.68 -10.58
CA GLY A 124 -3.14 -7.36 -11.44
C GLY A 124 -1.77 -7.56 -10.77
N ALA A 125 -1.36 -6.66 -9.90
CA ALA A 125 -0.14 -6.80 -9.10
C ALA A 125 -0.30 -7.93 -8.07
N ALA A 126 -1.40 -7.93 -7.30
CA ALA A 126 -1.68 -8.94 -6.29
C ALA A 126 -1.76 -10.36 -6.89
N ILE A 127 -2.48 -10.53 -8.01
CA ILE A 127 -2.60 -11.81 -8.71
C ILE A 127 -1.23 -12.31 -9.19
N ARG A 128 -0.42 -11.44 -9.82
CA ARG A 128 0.90 -11.82 -10.33
C ARG A 128 1.87 -12.20 -9.21
N THR A 129 1.86 -11.47 -8.11
CA THR A 129 2.68 -11.79 -6.93
C THR A 129 2.26 -13.13 -6.35
N ALA A 130 0.95 -13.36 -6.13
CA ALA A 130 0.45 -14.63 -5.63
C ALA A 130 0.83 -15.82 -6.55
N THR A 131 0.69 -15.66 -7.86
CA THR A 131 1.08 -16.73 -8.82
C THR A 131 2.59 -16.95 -8.89
N ALA A 132 3.41 -15.93 -8.66
CA ALA A 132 4.86 -16.08 -8.58
C ALA A 132 5.27 -16.88 -7.33
N TRP A 133 4.65 -16.62 -6.17
CA TRP A 133 4.86 -17.40 -4.94
C TRP A 133 4.58 -18.89 -5.12
N LEU A 134 3.54 -19.25 -5.87
CA LEU A 134 3.19 -20.64 -6.14
C LEU A 134 4.21 -21.38 -7.03
N ARG A 135 5.14 -20.66 -7.65
CA ARG A 135 6.18 -21.21 -8.53
C ARG A 135 7.56 -21.29 -7.88
N VAL A 136 7.69 -20.79 -6.67
CA VAL A 136 8.93 -20.92 -5.89
C VAL A 136 8.91 -22.32 -5.26
N PRO A 137 9.92 -23.17 -5.55
CA PRO A 137 10.03 -24.52 -5.02
C PRO A 137 10.25 -24.56 -3.51
#